data_3a4faa3909b9b1d37f5530f187611d2d
#
_entry.id   3a4faa3909b9b1d37f5530f187611d2d
#
_cell.length_a   1.000
_cell.length_b   1.000
_cell.length_c   1.000
_cell.angle_alpha   90.00
_cell.angle_beta   90.00
_cell.angle_gamma   90.00
#
_symmetry.space_group_name_H-M   'P 1'
#
loop_
_entity.id
_entity.type
_entity.pdbx_description
1 polymer ?
#
loop_
_entity_poly.entity_id
_entity_poly.type
_entity_poly.pdbx_seq_one_letter_code
_entity_poly.pdbx_strand_id
1 'polypeptide(L)'
;MVGGAGSLFVAPGRLLMDEPDVPKKLLPGIRSLAKVYTDLLLPEKSVDWVFLSPAANMAPGERTGKFRLGKDDLIVDESGDSNISVEDFAVAMIDELEQEKHHKERFTLGY
;
A
#
# COMPACT_ATOMS: atom_id res chain seq x y z
N MET A 1 -7.69 2.85 6.68
CA MET A 1 -7.99 1.52 6.13
C MET A 1 -6.71 0.82 5.70
N VAL A 2 -6.55 -0.43 6.07
CA VAL A 2 -5.45 -1.24 5.57
C VAL A 2 -5.77 -1.64 4.12
N GLY A 3 -4.92 -1.23 3.20
CA GLY A 3 -5.09 -1.51 1.78
C GLY A 3 -4.21 -2.65 1.29
N GLY A 4 -4.17 -2.83 -0.03
CA GLY A 4 -3.29 -3.78 -0.69
C GLY A 4 -2.31 -3.08 -1.61
N ALA A 5 -1.28 -3.79 -2.04
CA ALA A 5 -0.25 -3.26 -2.92
C ALA A 5 -0.58 -3.41 -4.41
N GLY A 6 -1.61 -4.20 -4.76
CA GLY A 6 -1.90 -4.55 -6.15
C GLY A 6 -2.18 -3.37 -7.07
N SER A 7 -2.74 -2.29 -6.54
CA SER A 7 -3.05 -1.09 -7.32
C SER A 7 -1.93 -0.04 -7.33
N LEU A 8 -0.79 -0.34 -6.72
CA LEU A 8 0.39 0.53 -6.80
C LEU A 8 1.07 0.38 -8.17
N PHE A 9 1.67 1.46 -8.64
CA PHE A 9 2.40 1.46 -9.91
C PHE A 9 3.82 0.94 -9.74
N VAL A 10 4.23 0.02 -10.61
CA VAL A 10 5.63 -0.46 -10.69
C VAL A 10 6.40 0.27 -11.79
N ALA A 11 5.69 0.89 -12.72
CA ALA A 11 6.21 1.73 -13.79
C ALA A 11 5.06 2.60 -14.30
N PRO A 12 5.32 3.65 -15.11
CA PRO A 12 4.23 4.46 -15.66
C PRO A 12 3.19 3.60 -16.40
N GLY A 13 1.94 3.66 -15.92
CA GLY A 13 0.84 2.91 -16.51
C GLY A 13 0.82 1.42 -16.21
N ARG A 14 1.70 0.89 -15.35
CA ARG A 14 1.75 -0.54 -15.00
C ARG A 14 1.50 -0.74 -13.51
N LEU A 15 0.49 -1.56 -13.19
CA LEU A 15 0.17 -1.89 -11.81
C LEU A 15 0.86 -3.18 -11.37
N LEU A 16 1.16 -3.28 -10.08
CA LEU A 16 1.76 -4.49 -9.51
C LEU A 16 0.91 -5.74 -9.80
N MET A 17 -0.41 -5.65 -9.70
CA MET A 17 -1.30 -6.80 -9.91
C MET A 17 -1.29 -7.30 -11.36
N ASP A 18 -0.80 -6.52 -12.31
CA ASP A 18 -0.70 -6.91 -13.71
C ASP A 18 0.63 -7.55 -14.05
N GLU A 19 1.56 -7.65 -13.08
CA GLU A 19 2.84 -8.30 -13.29
C GLU A 19 2.69 -9.82 -13.36
N PRO A 20 3.48 -10.50 -14.25
CA PRO A 20 3.34 -11.94 -14.44
C PRO A 20 3.72 -12.79 -13.22
N ASP A 21 4.53 -12.24 -12.30
CA ASP A 21 5.00 -12.95 -11.11
C ASP A 21 3.93 -13.06 -10.02
N VAL A 22 2.83 -12.33 -10.13
CA VAL A 22 1.76 -12.37 -9.13
C VAL A 22 0.98 -13.68 -9.29
N PRO A 23 0.85 -14.49 -8.22
CA PRO A 23 0.11 -15.76 -8.30
C PRO A 23 -1.33 -15.52 -8.72
N LYS A 24 -1.77 -16.26 -9.75
CA LYS A 24 -3.12 -16.09 -10.32
C LYS A 24 -4.24 -16.34 -9.31
N LYS A 25 -4.03 -17.25 -8.37
CA LYS A 25 -5.03 -17.56 -7.34
C LYS A 25 -5.28 -16.41 -6.37
N LEU A 26 -4.35 -15.46 -6.26
CA LEU A 26 -4.49 -14.30 -5.40
C LEU A 26 -5.17 -13.12 -6.11
N LEU A 27 -5.23 -13.13 -7.44
CA LEU A 27 -5.74 -11.99 -8.22
C LEU A 27 -7.18 -11.59 -7.89
N PRO A 28 -8.14 -12.52 -7.68
CA PRO A 28 -9.51 -12.08 -7.35
C PRO A 28 -9.58 -11.21 -6.10
N GLY A 29 -8.86 -11.60 -5.03
CA GLY A 29 -8.80 -10.81 -3.79
C GLY A 29 -8.08 -9.49 -3.99
N ILE A 30 -6.96 -9.50 -4.71
CA ILE A 30 -6.18 -8.30 -5.02
C ILE A 30 -7.02 -7.31 -5.82
N ARG A 31 -7.74 -7.79 -6.85
CA ARG A 31 -8.60 -6.95 -7.68
C ARG A 31 -9.78 -6.38 -6.90
N SER A 32 -10.38 -7.19 -6.01
CA SER A 32 -11.48 -6.72 -5.16
C SER A 32 -11.05 -5.58 -4.27
N LEU A 33 -9.90 -5.69 -3.63
CA LEU A 33 -9.37 -4.63 -2.76
C LEU A 33 -8.99 -3.38 -3.56
N ALA A 34 -8.43 -3.55 -4.77
CA ALA A 34 -8.14 -2.43 -5.65
C ALA A 34 -9.41 -1.67 -6.04
N LYS A 35 -10.52 -2.38 -6.27
CA LYS A 35 -11.81 -1.76 -6.58
C LYS A 35 -12.37 -0.95 -5.41
N VAL A 36 -12.13 -1.37 -4.17
CA VAL A 36 -12.52 -0.56 -3.01
C VAL A 36 -11.87 0.82 -3.10
N TYR A 37 -10.59 0.87 -3.44
CA TYR A 37 -9.89 2.13 -3.60
C TYR A 37 -10.44 2.96 -4.77
N THR A 38 -10.55 2.37 -5.98
CA THR A 38 -10.90 3.11 -7.19
C THR A 38 -12.39 3.46 -7.28
N ASP A 39 -13.26 2.53 -6.86
CA ASP A 39 -14.70 2.67 -7.09
C ASP A 39 -15.45 3.25 -5.90
N LEU A 40 -14.95 3.06 -4.70
CA LEU A 40 -15.61 3.53 -3.48
C LEU A 40 -14.90 4.69 -2.81
N LEU A 41 -13.57 4.62 -2.64
CA LEU A 41 -12.85 5.64 -1.89
C LEU A 41 -12.52 6.88 -2.72
N LEU A 42 -11.98 6.72 -3.91
CA LEU A 42 -11.62 7.88 -4.74
C LEU A 42 -12.80 8.85 -4.98
N PRO A 43 -14.02 8.37 -5.30
CA PRO A 43 -15.16 9.26 -5.45
C PRO A 43 -15.79 9.71 -4.13
N GLU A 44 -15.44 9.11 -2.99
CA GLU A 44 -16.03 9.45 -1.70
C GLU A 44 -15.57 10.83 -1.23
N LYS A 45 -16.51 11.70 -0.88
CA LYS A 45 -16.23 13.09 -0.50
C LYS A 45 -16.67 13.45 0.92
N SER A 46 -17.58 12.66 1.50
CA SER A 46 -18.16 13.00 2.81
C SER A 46 -17.40 12.35 3.98
N VAL A 47 -16.64 11.30 3.75
CA VAL A 47 -15.85 10.61 4.77
C VAL A 47 -14.37 10.92 4.53
N ASP A 48 -13.65 11.29 5.59
CA ASP A 48 -12.20 11.52 5.51
C ASP A 48 -11.46 10.19 5.64
N TRP A 49 -11.33 9.49 4.53
CA TRP A 49 -10.70 8.18 4.46
C TRP A 49 -9.21 8.28 4.20
N VAL A 50 -8.47 7.26 4.64
CA VAL A 50 -7.06 7.04 4.30
C VAL A 50 -6.88 5.57 3.96
N PHE A 51 -6.14 5.30 2.90
CA PHE A 51 -5.87 3.94 2.41
C PHE A 51 -4.37 3.70 2.42
N LEU A 52 -3.89 2.92 3.39
CA LEU A 52 -2.46 2.60 3.48
C LEU A 52 -2.19 1.28 2.76
N SER A 53 -1.50 1.39 1.62
CA SER A 53 -1.05 0.23 0.84
C SER A 53 0.29 -0.26 1.38
N PRO A 54 0.44 -1.57 1.66
CA PRO A 54 1.72 -2.11 2.10
C PRO A 54 2.72 -2.20 0.95
N ALA A 55 3.96 -2.55 1.27
CA ALA A 55 4.91 -3.01 0.27
C ALA A 55 4.42 -4.32 -0.36
N ALA A 56 5.03 -4.72 -1.48
CA ALA A 56 4.64 -5.96 -2.17
C ALA A 56 4.74 -7.19 -1.26
N ASN A 57 5.75 -7.22 -0.39
CA ASN A 57 5.94 -8.27 0.60
C ASN A 57 5.82 -7.69 2.00
N MET A 58 4.85 -8.16 2.75
CA MET A 58 4.66 -7.79 4.15
C MET A 58 4.64 -9.06 4.98
N ALA A 59 5.55 -9.15 5.94
CA ALA A 59 5.70 -10.32 6.80
C ALA A 59 6.15 -9.91 8.20
N PRO A 60 5.93 -10.75 9.20
CA PRO A 60 6.47 -10.51 10.53
C PRO A 60 7.99 -10.32 10.48
N GLY A 61 8.50 -9.35 11.20
CA GLY A 61 9.91 -9.01 11.21
C GLY A 61 10.24 -8.13 12.40
N GLU A 62 10.99 -7.05 12.17
CA GLU A 62 11.43 -6.16 13.22
C GLU A 62 10.71 -4.81 13.16
N ARG A 63 10.48 -4.22 14.31
CA ARG A 63 10.02 -2.84 14.42
C ARG A 63 11.24 -1.94 14.35
N THR A 64 11.57 -1.46 13.16
CA THR A 64 12.74 -0.59 12.95
C THR A 64 12.42 0.89 13.17
N GLY A 65 11.18 1.29 12.93
CA GLY A 65 10.78 2.69 12.94
C GLY A 65 11.37 3.50 11.78
N LYS A 66 12.05 2.84 10.85
CA LYS A 66 12.76 3.50 9.73
C LYS A 66 12.29 2.91 8.41
N PHE A 67 11.49 3.68 7.69
CA PHE A 67 10.97 3.29 6.38
C PHE A 67 10.64 4.54 5.58
N ARG A 68 10.48 4.36 4.27
CA ARG A 68 10.10 5.46 3.37
C ARG A 68 8.60 5.47 3.15
N LEU A 69 8.03 6.64 2.97
CA LEU A 69 6.63 6.81 2.59
C LEU A 69 6.54 7.24 1.13
N GLY A 70 5.50 6.81 0.46
CA GLY A 70 5.18 7.19 -0.91
C GLY A 70 3.68 7.32 -1.09
N LYS A 71 3.24 7.55 -2.32
CA LYS A 71 1.81 7.71 -2.63
C LYS A 71 1.29 6.56 -3.48
N ASP A 72 1.47 6.63 -4.78
CA ASP A 72 0.87 5.68 -5.72
C ASP A 72 1.86 4.69 -6.30
N ASP A 73 3.16 4.94 -6.11
CA ASP A 73 4.21 4.10 -6.67
C ASP A 73 4.73 3.12 -5.63
N LEU A 74 4.95 1.89 -6.06
CA LEU A 74 5.54 0.87 -5.20
C LEU A 74 6.95 1.30 -4.78
N ILE A 75 7.24 1.22 -3.48
CA ILE A 75 8.58 1.53 -2.97
C ILE A 75 9.42 0.27 -3.05
N VAL A 76 10.56 0.38 -3.71
CA VAL A 76 11.52 -0.73 -3.86
C VAL A 76 12.88 -0.30 -3.33
N ASP A 77 13.66 -1.28 -2.88
CA ASP A 77 15.04 -1.05 -2.45
C ASP A 77 16.01 -1.10 -3.65
N GLU A 78 17.30 -1.03 -3.37
CA GLU A 78 18.35 -1.06 -4.41
C GLU A 78 18.35 -2.34 -5.23
N SER A 79 17.86 -3.44 -4.66
CA SER A 79 17.77 -4.73 -5.35
C SER A 79 16.47 -4.90 -6.13
N GLY A 80 15.56 -3.92 -6.09
CA GLY A 80 14.27 -4.00 -6.73
C GLY A 80 13.21 -4.70 -5.90
N ASP A 81 13.50 -5.02 -4.63
CA ASP A 81 12.57 -5.69 -3.73
C ASP A 81 11.72 -4.67 -2.96
N SER A 82 10.46 -5.01 -2.74
CA SER A 82 9.52 -4.18 -2.00
C SER A 82 9.10 -4.91 -0.75
N ASN A 83 9.60 -4.46 0.40
CA ASN A 83 9.40 -5.13 1.68
C ASN A 83 9.01 -4.16 2.79
N ILE A 84 8.21 -4.65 3.72
CA ILE A 84 7.91 -3.98 4.98
C ILE A 84 7.59 -5.05 6.03
N SER A 85 7.99 -4.83 7.27
CA SER A 85 7.57 -5.69 8.37
C SER A 85 6.14 -5.32 8.78
N VAL A 86 5.40 -6.30 9.30
CA VAL A 86 4.07 -6.06 9.87
C VAL A 86 4.17 -5.03 10.99
N GLU A 87 5.25 -5.10 11.77
CA GLU A 87 5.51 -4.19 12.90
C GLU A 87 5.68 -2.74 12.43
N ASP A 88 6.45 -2.50 11.38
CA ASP A 88 6.62 -1.16 10.83
C ASP A 88 5.36 -0.66 10.12
N PHE A 89 4.61 -1.55 9.48
CA PHE A 89 3.31 -1.19 8.91
C PHE A 89 2.37 -0.68 10.02
N ALA A 90 2.35 -1.36 11.17
CA ALA A 90 1.55 -0.94 12.31
C ALA A 90 2.01 0.42 12.86
N VAL A 91 3.31 0.69 12.92
CA VAL A 91 3.84 1.99 13.31
C VAL A 91 3.29 3.08 12.40
N ALA A 92 3.36 2.89 11.08
CA ALA A 92 2.87 3.87 10.12
C ALA A 92 1.36 4.13 10.28
N MET A 93 0.58 3.08 10.50
CA MET A 93 -0.85 3.21 10.68
C MET A 93 -1.21 3.97 11.95
N ILE A 94 -0.53 3.68 13.06
CA ILE A 94 -0.74 4.38 14.33
C ILE A 94 -0.30 5.84 14.22
N ASP A 95 0.84 6.11 13.58
CA ASP A 95 1.32 7.46 13.37
C ASP A 95 0.30 8.28 12.58
N GLU A 96 -0.32 7.69 11.57
CA GLU A 96 -1.33 8.38 10.77
C GLU A 96 -2.59 8.68 11.60
N LEU A 97 -3.02 7.75 12.45
CA LEU A 97 -4.15 7.95 13.34
C LEU A 97 -3.92 9.08 14.32
N GLU A 98 -2.68 9.25 14.79
CA GLU A 98 -2.31 10.29 15.74
C GLU A 98 -2.02 11.64 15.09
N GLN A 99 -1.38 11.65 13.92
CA GLN A 99 -0.89 12.87 13.28
C GLN A 99 -1.77 13.40 12.15
N GLU A 100 -2.62 12.55 11.58
CA GLU A 100 -3.59 12.91 10.53
C GLU A 100 -2.97 13.71 9.37
N LYS A 101 -1.84 13.21 8.83
CA LYS A 101 -1.11 13.87 7.75
C LYS A 101 -1.74 13.68 6.37
N HIS A 102 -2.57 12.66 6.21
CA HIS A 102 -3.20 12.30 4.94
C HIS A 102 -4.72 12.42 5.05
N HIS A 103 -5.36 12.90 4.00
CA HIS A 103 -6.80 13.10 3.97
C HIS A 103 -7.35 12.72 2.60
N LYS A 104 -8.30 11.79 2.57
CA LYS A 104 -8.96 11.32 1.34
C LYS A 104 -7.94 10.92 0.28
N GLU A 105 -6.92 10.18 0.69
CA GLU A 105 -5.86 9.76 -0.20
C GLU A 105 -5.27 8.40 0.22
N ARG A 106 -4.56 7.82 -0.73
CA ARG A 106 -3.74 6.64 -0.48
C ARG A 106 -2.30 7.06 -0.21
N PHE A 107 -1.62 6.33 0.63
CA PHE A 107 -0.17 6.38 0.74
C PHE A 107 0.38 4.97 0.93
N THR A 108 1.66 4.81 0.75
CA THR A 108 2.36 3.52 0.87
C THR A 108 3.67 3.69 1.60
N LEU A 109 4.32 2.57 1.88
CA LEU A 109 5.58 2.56 2.60
C LEU A 109 6.42 1.36 2.16
N GLY A 110 7.70 1.42 2.48
CA GLY A 110 8.65 0.34 2.21
C GLY A 110 10.05 0.70 2.66
N TYR A 111 10.89 -0.28 2.66
CA TYR A 111 12.30 -0.09 3.02
C TYR A 111 13.14 0.46 1.88
#